data_2ea072fcd813cf2a320bcb0fef947a74
#
_entry.id   2ea072fcd813cf2a320bcb0fef947a74
#
_cell.length_a   1.000
_cell.length_b   1.000
_cell.length_c   1.000
_cell.angle_alpha   90.00
_cell.angle_beta   90.00
_cell.angle_gamma   90.00
#
_symmetry.space_group_name_H-M   'P 1'
#
loop_
_entity.id
_entity.type
_entity.pdbx_description
1 polymer ?
#
loop_
_entity_poly.entity_id
_entity_poly.type
_entity_poly.pdbx_seq_one_letter_code
_entity_poly.pdbx_strand_id
1 'polypeptide(L)'
;MDNPDHRSTSLSETGPATVTDTSEDLNVRWKAQPFDEIALALSGGGYRAAAFHLGTLDTLHRLGLLQSVRVLSTVSGGTLTGLKYALSVTESTSFEVFYSEFYDFLSNTNVIGQALAGLEPSSNSPFAGQMPSLIRSAAQVYASPTMLGDKIFGVILNDQASHLREASFNATEFRTANYFRFQRSSSPRARIGNGNLIIKRDVAALIRLADIAAASSCFPSAFEPIRFPDDFLWPKSIEEIRRDLGESFTKCVPLMDGGIYDNQAVDSVVRAYERGNNEIGLIIISDTTQRNPSLFEFKPEPKRGWLTINTLVKVAWIVFFIALITTLIQIFSWTNSVLADGFHWLDLFLYGVPIILSSFLALGLGWIRHQYKEGQQRVAELTTLQLWPFLKHLTMPELIDLISGRAKSLIALTASVFMKRVRALVYKDIKVHPSYLNREISNLIYDLDDTGKFPDEIVNELAPTEDFRDLTKRAEEVGTALWINNPDELRNLIACGQVTTCFNLMRYIIDQKNTERNTSGSREEQIFTTASALWLQLKQNRYALLR
;
A
#
# COMPACT_ATOMS: atom_id res chain seq x y z
N MET A 1 44.85 -20.84 -42.94
CA MET A 1 43.78 -20.59 -43.88
C MET A 1 42.67 -19.93 -43.11
N ASP A 2 42.71 -18.68 -43.31
CA ASP A 2 41.73 -17.62 -43.40
C ASP A 2 40.90 -17.26 -42.15
N ASN A 3 41.34 -16.16 -41.61
CA ASN A 3 40.68 -15.28 -40.65
C ASN A 3 39.81 -14.27 -41.44
N PRO A 4 38.56 -13.97 -41.06
CA PRO A 4 37.99 -12.70 -41.48
C PRO A 4 37.72 -11.74 -40.33
N ASP A 5 38.39 -10.62 -40.46
CA ASP A 5 38.01 -9.24 -40.26
C ASP A 5 37.17 -8.82 -39.02
N HIS A 6 37.90 -8.24 -38.07
CA HIS A 6 37.45 -7.18 -37.18
C HIS A 6 37.09 -5.92 -37.95
N ARG A 7 35.78 -5.61 -38.11
CA ARG A 7 35.30 -4.26 -38.38
C ARG A 7 35.03 -3.54 -37.10
N SER A 8 35.95 -2.68 -36.69
CA SER A 8 35.72 -1.61 -35.73
C SER A 8 34.76 -0.58 -36.31
N THR A 9 33.51 -0.55 -35.82
CA THR A 9 32.61 0.59 -36.05
C THR A 9 32.98 1.67 -35.03
N SER A 10 33.61 2.73 -35.52
CA SER A 10 33.82 3.99 -34.83
C SER A 10 32.46 4.61 -34.46
N LEU A 11 32.22 4.74 -33.15
CA LEU A 11 31.16 5.60 -32.62
C LEU A 11 31.59 7.05 -32.89
N SER A 12 30.90 7.70 -33.85
CA SER A 12 31.00 9.14 -34.06
C SER A 12 30.46 9.84 -32.81
N GLU A 13 31.30 10.60 -32.15
CA GLU A 13 30.93 11.61 -31.16
C GLU A 13 30.03 12.65 -31.82
N THR A 14 28.72 12.53 -31.66
CA THR A 14 27.80 13.65 -31.86
C THR A 14 27.87 14.52 -30.62
N GLY A 15 28.44 15.72 -30.79
CA GLY A 15 28.46 16.76 -29.78
C GLY A 15 27.05 17.11 -29.27
N PRO A 16 26.94 17.85 -28.14
CA PRO A 16 25.65 18.17 -27.55
C PRO A 16 24.79 18.92 -28.57
N ALA A 17 23.66 18.33 -28.93
CA ALA A 17 22.65 19.00 -29.74
C ALA A 17 22.25 20.30 -29.00
N THR A 18 22.54 21.44 -29.59
CA THR A 18 21.98 22.72 -29.20
C THR A 18 20.46 22.58 -29.29
N VAL A 19 19.81 22.53 -28.12
CA VAL A 19 18.36 22.66 -28.01
C VAL A 19 18.03 24.04 -28.51
N THR A 20 17.70 24.14 -29.81
CA THR A 20 17.03 25.33 -30.33
C THR A 20 15.69 25.42 -29.65
N ASP A 21 15.53 26.47 -28.87
CA ASP A 21 14.32 26.87 -28.18
C ASP A 21 13.20 27.11 -29.19
N THR A 22 12.47 26.04 -29.51
CA THR A 22 11.22 26.13 -30.27
C THR A 22 10.07 26.30 -29.30
N SER A 23 10.01 27.48 -28.67
CA SER A 23 8.93 27.89 -27.78
C SER A 23 7.55 27.99 -28.44
N GLU A 24 7.46 27.76 -29.74
CA GLU A 24 6.20 27.88 -30.50
C GLU A 24 5.40 26.58 -30.63
N ASP A 25 5.99 25.39 -30.49
CA ASP A 25 5.26 24.11 -30.66
C ASP A 25 4.75 23.49 -29.32
N LEU A 26 5.05 24.10 -28.18
CA LEU A 26 4.64 23.59 -26.87
C LEU A 26 3.30 24.14 -26.35
N ASN A 27 2.53 24.85 -27.18
CA ASN A 27 1.15 25.20 -26.87
C ASN A 27 0.23 23.98 -27.02
N VAL A 28 0.43 22.95 -26.16
CA VAL A 28 -0.64 22.02 -25.81
C VAL A 28 -1.71 22.85 -25.13
N ARG A 29 -2.64 23.36 -25.91
CA ARG A 29 -3.70 24.26 -25.44
C ARG A 29 -4.64 23.43 -24.60
N TRP A 30 -4.53 23.57 -23.29
CA TRP A 30 -5.52 23.02 -22.35
C TRP A 30 -6.88 23.56 -22.75
N LYS A 31 -7.84 22.65 -23.00
CA LYS A 31 -9.19 23.03 -23.44
C LYS A 31 -10.02 23.58 -22.27
N ALA A 32 -9.79 23.05 -21.05
CA ALA A 32 -10.50 23.47 -19.85
C ALA A 32 -9.68 24.49 -19.03
N GLN A 33 -10.38 25.41 -18.36
CA GLN A 33 -9.76 26.27 -17.35
C GLN A 33 -9.43 25.46 -16.09
N PRO A 34 -8.46 25.91 -15.26
CA PRO A 34 -7.97 25.12 -14.12
C PRO A 34 -9.04 24.58 -13.20
N PHE A 35 -10.05 25.35 -12.84
CA PHE A 35 -11.06 24.94 -11.87
C PHE A 35 -12.37 24.43 -12.46
N ASP A 36 -12.48 24.34 -13.79
CA ASP A 36 -13.69 23.82 -14.45
C ASP A 36 -13.71 22.31 -14.50
N GLU A 37 -12.58 21.69 -14.81
CA GLU A 37 -12.43 20.25 -14.96
C GLU A 37 -11.20 19.78 -14.16
N ILE A 38 -11.44 19.21 -12.97
CA ILE A 38 -10.40 18.79 -12.04
C ILE A 38 -10.22 17.27 -12.12
N ALA A 39 -8.95 16.84 -12.16
CA ALA A 39 -8.57 15.47 -11.85
C ALA A 39 -7.97 15.41 -10.43
N LEU A 40 -8.51 14.52 -9.61
CA LEU A 40 -8.10 14.33 -8.22
C LEU A 40 -7.47 12.96 -8.04
N ALA A 41 -6.21 12.95 -7.61
CA ALA A 41 -5.48 11.75 -7.23
C ALA A 41 -5.37 11.67 -5.70
N LEU A 42 -5.78 10.53 -5.13
CA LEU A 42 -5.74 10.25 -3.69
C LEU A 42 -4.75 9.13 -3.40
N SER A 43 -3.66 9.46 -2.73
CA SER A 43 -2.55 8.55 -2.44
C SER A 43 -2.90 7.45 -1.44
N GLY A 44 -2.05 6.40 -1.41
CA GLY A 44 -2.06 5.39 -0.37
C GLY A 44 -1.50 5.88 0.96
N GLY A 45 -1.73 5.09 2.02
CA GLY A 45 -1.23 5.34 3.36
C GLY A 45 -2.18 4.95 4.48
N GLY A 46 -3.00 3.92 4.31
CA GLY A 46 -3.92 3.40 5.33
C GLY A 46 -4.92 4.46 5.81
N TYR A 47 -5.28 4.43 7.07
CA TYR A 47 -6.20 5.39 7.67
C TYR A 47 -5.65 6.81 7.73
N ARG A 48 -4.32 6.98 7.80
CA ARG A 48 -3.70 8.30 7.65
C ARG A 48 -4.14 8.97 6.35
N ALA A 49 -4.04 8.25 5.24
CA ALA A 49 -4.45 8.76 3.93
C ALA A 49 -5.98 8.93 3.86
N ALA A 50 -6.75 7.96 4.32
CA ALA A 50 -8.19 8.03 4.29
C ALA A 50 -8.74 9.28 5.01
N ALA A 51 -8.23 9.58 6.20
CA ALA A 51 -8.64 10.74 6.99
C ALA A 51 -8.17 12.07 6.38
N PHE A 52 -6.92 12.14 5.93
CA PHE A 52 -6.39 13.33 5.26
C PHE A 52 -7.20 13.67 4.00
N HIS A 53 -7.52 12.67 3.19
CA HIS A 53 -8.31 12.87 1.98
C HIS A 53 -9.77 13.24 2.27
N LEU A 54 -10.35 12.81 3.40
CA LEU A 54 -11.65 13.29 3.85
C LEU A 54 -11.60 14.81 4.08
N GLY A 55 -10.52 15.31 4.72
CA GLY A 55 -10.27 16.76 4.88
C GLY A 55 -10.10 17.48 3.56
N THR A 56 -9.37 16.89 2.61
CA THR A 56 -9.21 17.42 1.24
C THR A 56 -10.56 17.55 0.54
N LEU A 57 -11.39 16.50 0.57
CA LEU A 57 -12.73 16.52 -0.05
C LEU A 57 -13.64 17.54 0.63
N ASP A 58 -13.58 17.69 1.96
CA ASP A 58 -14.39 18.69 2.69
C ASP A 58 -14.02 20.12 2.28
N THR A 59 -12.73 20.42 2.12
CA THR A 59 -12.31 21.74 1.63
C THR A 59 -12.78 21.99 0.21
N LEU A 60 -12.62 21.01 -0.71
CA LEU A 60 -13.10 21.13 -2.08
C LEU A 60 -14.63 21.31 -2.13
N HIS A 61 -15.38 20.64 -1.24
CA HIS A 61 -16.82 20.81 -1.11
C HIS A 61 -17.17 22.25 -0.69
N ARG A 62 -16.56 22.78 0.38
CA ARG A 62 -16.80 24.15 0.88
C ARG A 62 -16.45 25.24 -0.12
N LEU A 63 -15.47 24.98 -1.00
CA LEU A 63 -15.08 25.88 -2.09
C LEU A 63 -15.96 25.73 -3.35
N GLY A 64 -16.94 24.82 -3.35
CA GLY A 64 -17.76 24.54 -4.52
C GLY A 64 -17.00 23.88 -5.68
N LEU A 65 -15.79 23.31 -5.41
CA LEU A 65 -14.95 22.67 -6.39
C LEU A 65 -15.21 21.18 -6.56
N LEU A 66 -15.90 20.56 -5.62
CA LEU A 66 -16.09 19.11 -5.64
C LEU A 66 -16.88 18.65 -6.86
N GLN A 67 -17.84 19.46 -7.32
CA GLN A 67 -18.60 19.20 -8.55
C GLN A 67 -17.78 19.36 -9.83
N SER A 68 -16.61 20.00 -9.77
CA SER A 68 -15.66 20.11 -10.88
C SER A 68 -14.71 18.92 -10.97
N VAL A 69 -14.67 18.03 -9.97
CA VAL A 69 -13.87 16.81 -10.01
C VAL A 69 -14.50 15.84 -11.01
N ARG A 70 -13.90 15.73 -12.21
CA ARG A 70 -14.36 14.84 -13.28
C ARG A 70 -13.64 13.51 -13.30
N VAL A 71 -12.40 13.50 -12.86
CA VAL A 71 -11.54 12.31 -12.80
C VAL A 71 -11.13 12.10 -11.36
N LEU A 72 -11.41 10.92 -10.83
CA LEU A 72 -10.98 10.46 -9.52
C LEU A 72 -10.08 9.24 -9.68
N SER A 73 -8.88 9.30 -9.16
CA SER A 73 -7.96 8.16 -9.12
C SER A 73 -7.47 7.92 -7.70
N THR A 74 -7.49 6.68 -7.26
CA THR A 74 -7.25 6.36 -5.85
C THR A 74 -6.42 5.10 -5.67
N VAL A 75 -5.71 5.00 -4.56
CA VAL A 75 -4.93 3.81 -4.20
C VAL A 75 -4.96 3.57 -2.69
N SER A 76 -5.04 2.31 -2.26
CA SER A 76 -4.93 1.90 -0.84
C SER A 76 -5.90 2.67 0.09
N GLY A 77 -5.40 3.37 1.12
CA GLY A 77 -6.21 4.22 1.99
C GLY A 77 -7.01 5.30 1.24
N GLY A 78 -6.44 5.85 0.16
CA GLY A 78 -7.17 6.75 -0.74
C GLY A 78 -8.35 6.08 -1.44
N THR A 79 -8.26 4.77 -1.72
CA THR A 79 -9.38 3.99 -2.28
C THR A 79 -10.52 3.83 -1.29
N LEU A 80 -10.25 3.73 0.02
CA LEU A 80 -11.33 3.71 1.02
C LEU A 80 -12.17 4.99 0.93
N THR A 81 -11.52 6.16 0.92
CA THR A 81 -12.19 7.45 0.76
C THR A 81 -12.87 7.56 -0.60
N GLY A 82 -12.15 7.22 -1.67
CA GLY A 82 -12.63 7.41 -3.03
C GLY A 82 -13.79 6.49 -3.41
N LEU A 83 -13.80 5.22 -2.97
CA LEU A 83 -14.92 4.30 -3.18
C LEU A 83 -16.17 4.77 -2.44
N LYS A 84 -16.02 5.13 -1.15
CA LYS A 84 -17.15 5.64 -0.36
C LYS A 84 -17.70 6.93 -0.96
N TYR A 85 -16.82 7.85 -1.40
CA TYR A 85 -17.23 9.07 -2.07
C TYR A 85 -17.91 8.80 -3.42
N ALA A 86 -17.31 7.97 -4.29
CA ALA A 86 -17.92 7.65 -5.59
C ALA A 86 -19.29 6.97 -5.44
N LEU A 87 -19.42 6.07 -4.45
CA LEU A 87 -20.70 5.44 -4.12
C LEU A 87 -21.74 6.47 -3.68
N SER A 88 -21.37 7.38 -2.76
CA SER A 88 -22.29 8.42 -2.26
C SER A 88 -22.76 9.36 -3.37
N VAL A 89 -21.87 9.74 -4.28
CA VAL A 89 -22.21 10.58 -5.44
C VAL A 89 -23.19 9.85 -6.37
N THR A 90 -22.95 8.57 -6.63
CA THR A 90 -23.82 7.75 -7.48
C THR A 90 -25.19 7.54 -6.85
N GLU A 91 -25.27 7.41 -5.54
CA GLU A 91 -26.51 7.25 -4.80
C GLU A 91 -27.20 8.60 -4.48
N SER A 92 -26.62 9.71 -4.96
CA SER A 92 -27.11 11.08 -4.68
C SER A 92 -27.20 11.40 -3.18
N THR A 93 -26.33 10.78 -2.38
CA THR A 93 -26.20 11.05 -0.95
C THR A 93 -25.52 12.41 -0.74
N SER A 94 -25.99 13.21 0.21
CA SER A 94 -25.34 14.51 0.50
C SER A 94 -23.92 14.33 1.02
N PHE A 95 -23.08 15.35 0.81
CA PHE A 95 -21.71 15.33 1.29
C PHE A 95 -21.62 15.19 2.82
N GLU A 96 -22.56 15.80 3.55
CA GLU A 96 -22.66 15.74 5.01
C GLU A 96 -22.87 14.31 5.51
N VAL A 97 -23.75 13.56 4.87
CA VAL A 97 -24.03 12.16 5.19
C VAL A 97 -22.80 11.30 4.86
N PHE A 98 -22.23 11.47 3.65
CA PHE A 98 -20.98 10.82 3.29
C PHE A 98 -19.87 11.07 4.33
N TYR A 99 -19.68 12.33 4.73
CA TYR A 99 -18.66 12.72 5.70
C TYR A 99 -18.87 12.04 7.05
N SER A 100 -20.11 12.11 7.57
CA SER A 100 -20.45 11.54 8.87
C SER A 100 -20.27 10.02 8.88
N GLU A 101 -20.81 9.30 7.89
CA GLU A 101 -20.69 7.84 7.82
C GLU A 101 -19.23 7.39 7.68
N PHE A 102 -18.44 8.11 6.88
CA PHE A 102 -17.04 7.75 6.70
C PHE A 102 -16.19 8.12 7.92
N TYR A 103 -16.47 9.24 8.58
CA TYR A 103 -15.86 9.60 9.86
C TYR A 103 -16.13 8.54 10.92
N ASP A 104 -17.39 8.10 11.04
CA ASP A 104 -17.79 7.07 11.98
C ASP A 104 -17.11 5.73 11.69
N PHE A 105 -16.96 5.36 10.43
CA PHE A 105 -16.19 4.18 10.04
C PHE A 105 -14.73 4.28 10.47
N LEU A 106 -14.05 5.40 10.18
CA LEU A 106 -12.65 5.61 10.57
C LEU A 106 -12.44 5.66 12.08
N SER A 107 -13.41 6.22 12.83
CA SER A 107 -13.34 6.34 14.30
C SER A 107 -13.54 5.02 15.01
N ASN A 108 -14.46 4.18 14.51
CA ASN A 108 -14.98 3.05 15.26
C ASN A 108 -14.53 1.69 14.71
N THR A 109 -13.79 1.66 13.58
CA THR A 109 -13.42 0.42 12.93
C THR A 109 -11.92 0.19 12.97
N ASN A 110 -11.48 -0.84 13.68
CA ASN A 110 -10.15 -1.41 13.56
C ASN A 110 -10.21 -2.57 12.56
N VAL A 111 -9.86 -2.30 11.30
CA VAL A 111 -9.97 -3.28 10.21
C VAL A 111 -9.13 -4.52 10.51
N ILE A 112 -7.89 -4.35 10.97
CA ILE A 112 -7.01 -5.51 11.25
C ILE A 112 -7.53 -6.32 12.43
N GLY A 113 -7.95 -5.66 13.52
CA GLY A 113 -8.49 -6.35 14.69
C GLY A 113 -9.76 -7.13 14.35
N GLN A 114 -10.69 -6.52 13.60
CA GLN A 114 -11.93 -7.19 13.18
C GLN A 114 -11.66 -8.29 12.15
N ALA A 115 -10.72 -8.07 11.22
CA ALA A 115 -10.34 -9.09 10.25
C ALA A 115 -9.68 -10.31 10.92
N LEU A 116 -8.84 -10.12 11.94
CA LEU A 116 -8.26 -11.21 12.73
C LEU A 116 -9.34 -11.99 13.49
N ALA A 117 -10.30 -11.30 14.12
CA ALA A 117 -11.43 -11.94 14.76
C ALA A 117 -12.30 -12.76 13.77
N GLY A 118 -12.43 -12.27 12.53
CA GLY A 118 -13.13 -12.95 11.45
C GLY A 118 -12.43 -14.20 10.90
N LEU A 119 -11.18 -14.49 11.30
CA LEU A 119 -10.47 -15.72 10.93
C LEU A 119 -10.89 -16.94 11.77
N GLU A 120 -11.61 -16.71 12.88
CA GLU A 120 -12.12 -17.83 13.67
C GLU A 120 -13.08 -18.70 12.82
N PRO A 121 -12.95 -20.03 12.91
CA PRO A 121 -13.80 -20.93 12.13
C PRO A 121 -15.27 -20.71 12.45
N SER A 122 -16.02 -20.25 11.47
CA SER A 122 -17.47 -20.09 11.54
C SER A 122 -18.15 -20.81 10.39
N SER A 123 -19.16 -21.61 10.70
CA SER A 123 -19.98 -22.30 9.68
C SER A 123 -20.75 -21.31 8.79
N ASN A 124 -20.95 -20.07 9.28
CA ASN A 124 -21.68 -19.01 8.56
C ASN A 124 -20.75 -18.12 7.72
N SER A 125 -19.44 -18.38 7.69
CA SER A 125 -18.54 -17.64 6.83
C SER A 125 -18.81 -17.93 5.35
N PRO A 126 -18.83 -16.91 4.47
CA PRO A 126 -18.95 -17.13 3.03
C PRO A 126 -17.81 -17.98 2.44
N PHE A 127 -16.71 -18.12 3.20
CA PHE A 127 -15.53 -18.91 2.84
C PHE A 127 -15.34 -20.14 3.74
N ALA A 128 -16.45 -20.67 4.30
CA ALA A 128 -16.39 -21.89 5.13
C ALA A 128 -15.72 -23.04 4.38
N GLY A 129 -14.80 -23.75 5.03
CA GLY A 129 -14.04 -24.84 4.44
C GLY A 129 -12.85 -24.43 3.57
N GLN A 130 -12.62 -23.13 3.34
CA GLN A 130 -11.41 -22.62 2.68
C GLN A 130 -10.33 -22.26 3.72
N MET A 131 -9.07 -22.20 3.26
CA MET A 131 -7.96 -21.73 4.08
C MET A 131 -8.25 -20.30 4.59
N PRO A 132 -8.07 -20.00 5.87
CA PRO A 132 -8.23 -18.64 6.39
C PRO A 132 -7.38 -17.62 5.62
N SER A 133 -7.94 -16.44 5.36
CA SER A 133 -7.26 -15.36 4.65
C SER A 133 -7.60 -14.02 5.28
N LEU A 134 -6.56 -13.29 5.70
CA LEU A 134 -6.72 -12.02 6.40
C LEU A 134 -7.30 -10.95 5.49
N ILE A 135 -6.87 -10.91 4.21
CA ILE A 135 -7.40 -9.93 3.25
C ILE A 135 -8.87 -10.19 2.90
N ARG A 136 -9.31 -11.46 2.80
CA ARG A 136 -10.73 -11.78 2.62
C ARG A 136 -11.56 -11.35 3.83
N SER A 137 -11.02 -11.55 5.03
CA SER A 137 -11.67 -11.10 6.25
C SER A 137 -11.75 -9.56 6.31
N ALA A 138 -10.70 -8.85 5.89
CA ALA A 138 -10.72 -7.39 5.76
C ALA A 138 -11.77 -6.91 4.74
N ALA A 139 -11.97 -7.63 3.64
CA ALA A 139 -13.04 -7.33 2.68
C ALA A 139 -14.43 -7.40 3.33
N GLN A 140 -14.67 -8.32 4.29
CA GLN A 140 -15.93 -8.35 5.03
C GLN A 140 -16.11 -7.12 5.94
N VAL A 141 -15.02 -6.62 6.52
CA VAL A 141 -15.06 -5.37 7.32
C VAL A 141 -15.41 -4.18 6.42
N TYR A 142 -14.83 -4.08 5.23
CA TYR A 142 -15.19 -3.05 4.26
C TYR A 142 -16.62 -3.15 3.72
N ALA A 143 -17.22 -4.34 3.77
CA ALA A 143 -18.64 -4.56 3.43
C ALA A 143 -19.59 -4.18 4.57
N SER A 144 -19.12 -3.54 5.63
CA SER A 144 -20.03 -3.02 6.67
C SER A 144 -21.05 -2.05 6.09
N PRO A 145 -22.30 -2.01 6.62
CA PRO A 145 -23.36 -1.15 6.09
C PRO A 145 -22.99 0.34 6.08
N THR A 146 -22.22 0.80 7.05
CA THR A 146 -21.76 2.19 7.16
C THR A 146 -20.66 2.53 6.16
N MET A 147 -19.97 1.52 5.60
CA MET A 147 -18.87 1.73 4.63
C MET A 147 -19.35 1.50 3.20
N LEU A 148 -19.28 0.29 2.68
CA LEU A 148 -19.60 -0.02 1.29
C LEU A 148 -20.84 -0.93 1.14
N GLY A 149 -21.28 -1.59 2.23
CA GLY A 149 -22.30 -2.62 2.17
C GLY A 149 -21.93 -3.75 1.19
N ASP A 150 -22.93 -4.47 0.74
CA ASP A 150 -22.78 -5.50 -0.29
C ASP A 150 -22.95 -4.93 -1.72
N LYS A 151 -22.62 -3.64 -1.90
CA LYS A 151 -22.76 -2.97 -3.19
C LYS A 151 -21.76 -3.52 -4.19
N ILE A 152 -22.20 -3.67 -5.44
CA ILE A 152 -21.39 -4.14 -6.56
C ILE A 152 -20.91 -2.97 -7.42
N PHE A 153 -19.80 -3.16 -8.13
CA PHE A 153 -19.18 -2.12 -8.96
C PHE A 153 -20.10 -1.65 -10.09
N GLY A 154 -21.09 -2.46 -10.48
CA GLY A 154 -22.14 -2.10 -11.43
C GLY A 154 -22.88 -0.81 -11.08
N VAL A 155 -23.05 -0.50 -9.80
CA VAL A 155 -23.67 0.76 -9.34
C VAL A 155 -22.88 1.96 -9.85
N ILE A 156 -21.55 1.95 -9.67
CA ILE A 156 -20.66 3.03 -10.14
C ILE A 156 -20.46 2.97 -11.66
N LEU A 157 -20.28 1.77 -12.24
CA LEU A 157 -20.04 1.62 -13.68
C LEU A 157 -21.19 2.14 -14.54
N ASN A 158 -22.43 1.92 -14.11
CA ASN A 158 -23.61 2.21 -14.90
C ASN A 158 -24.20 3.60 -14.61
N ASP A 159 -23.66 4.30 -13.61
CA ASP A 159 -24.08 5.64 -13.30
C ASP A 159 -23.71 6.61 -14.45
N GLN A 160 -24.67 7.45 -14.85
CA GLN A 160 -24.51 8.49 -15.88
C GLN A 160 -24.87 9.88 -15.35
N ALA A 161 -25.39 9.96 -14.14
CA ALA A 161 -25.88 11.19 -13.54
C ALA A 161 -24.81 11.94 -12.75
N SER A 162 -23.81 11.24 -12.22
CA SER A 162 -22.79 11.85 -11.39
C SER A 162 -21.82 12.73 -12.19
N HIS A 163 -21.25 13.71 -11.51
CA HIS A 163 -20.23 14.59 -12.08
C HIS A 163 -18.89 13.86 -12.38
N LEU A 164 -18.64 12.71 -11.75
CA LEU A 164 -17.46 11.89 -12.02
C LEU A 164 -17.57 11.23 -13.39
N ARG A 165 -16.76 11.62 -14.35
CA ARG A 165 -16.68 11.00 -15.69
C ARG A 165 -15.82 9.75 -15.67
N GLU A 166 -14.71 9.80 -14.94
CA GLU A 166 -13.82 8.67 -14.71
C GLU A 166 -13.56 8.47 -13.21
N ALA A 167 -13.56 7.21 -12.79
CA ALA A 167 -13.14 6.82 -11.45
C ALA A 167 -12.30 5.54 -11.54
N SER A 168 -11.07 5.60 -11.01
CA SER A 168 -10.11 4.48 -11.04
C SER A 168 -9.71 4.10 -9.62
N PHE A 169 -9.91 2.83 -9.27
CA PHE A 169 -9.50 2.21 -8.02
C PHE A 169 -8.36 1.26 -8.34
N ASN A 170 -7.14 1.62 -7.93
CA ASN A 170 -5.93 1.02 -8.44
C ASN A 170 -5.42 -0.09 -7.52
N ALA A 171 -5.06 -1.22 -8.11
CA ALA A 171 -4.33 -2.32 -7.52
C ALA A 171 -3.09 -2.64 -8.37
N THR A 172 -2.21 -3.52 -7.89
CA THR A 172 -1.05 -4.04 -8.62
C THR A 172 -1.25 -5.51 -8.96
N GLU A 173 -1.12 -5.89 -10.21
CA GLU A 173 -0.97 -7.29 -10.61
C GLU A 173 0.44 -7.75 -10.23
N PHE A 174 0.54 -8.56 -9.17
CA PHE A 174 1.80 -8.81 -8.47
C PHE A 174 2.72 -9.77 -9.20
N ARG A 175 2.19 -10.61 -10.10
CA ARG A 175 2.99 -11.57 -10.88
C ARG A 175 3.89 -10.89 -11.91
N THR A 176 3.41 -9.77 -12.51
CA THR A 176 4.14 -9.06 -13.56
C THR A 176 4.53 -7.63 -13.17
N ALA A 177 4.22 -7.23 -11.93
CA ALA A 177 4.41 -5.88 -11.40
C ALA A 177 3.72 -4.79 -12.24
N ASN A 178 2.59 -5.12 -12.86
CA ASN A 178 1.81 -4.22 -13.68
C ASN A 178 0.67 -3.58 -12.88
N TYR A 179 0.17 -2.43 -13.35
CA TYR A 179 -1.07 -1.89 -12.81
C TYR A 179 -2.24 -2.85 -13.01
N PHE A 180 -3.26 -2.73 -12.16
CA PHE A 180 -4.56 -3.37 -12.32
C PHE A 180 -5.64 -2.39 -11.86
N ARG A 181 -6.55 -2.02 -12.77
CA ARG A 181 -7.53 -0.97 -12.51
C ARG A 181 -8.94 -1.49 -12.51
N PHE A 182 -9.65 -1.20 -11.43
CA PHE A 182 -11.10 -1.24 -11.41
C PHE A 182 -11.58 0.16 -11.77
N GLN A 183 -11.91 0.38 -13.05
CA GLN A 183 -12.18 1.74 -13.50
C GLN A 183 -13.51 1.87 -14.22
N ARG A 184 -14.21 2.98 -13.92
CA ARG A 184 -15.28 3.53 -14.72
C ARG A 184 -14.70 4.59 -15.65
N SER A 185 -15.10 4.56 -16.90
CA SER A 185 -14.77 5.59 -17.88
C SER A 185 -15.81 5.59 -19.01
N SER A 186 -16.08 6.74 -19.56
CA SER A 186 -16.88 6.88 -20.79
C SER A 186 -16.05 6.62 -22.06
N SER A 187 -14.73 6.60 -21.95
CA SER A 187 -13.85 6.37 -23.10
C SER A 187 -13.84 4.89 -23.52
N PRO A 188 -14.07 4.58 -24.80
CA PRO A 188 -14.00 3.20 -25.31
C PRO A 188 -12.58 2.62 -25.25
N ARG A 189 -11.56 3.46 -25.08
CA ARG A 189 -10.15 3.03 -24.92
C ARG A 189 -9.82 2.62 -23.49
N ALA A 190 -10.68 2.93 -22.51
CA ALA A 190 -10.47 2.53 -21.13
C ALA A 190 -10.77 1.04 -20.96
N ARG A 191 -9.91 0.34 -20.21
CA ARG A 191 -10.04 -1.09 -19.95
C ARG A 191 -10.05 -1.37 -18.46
N ILE A 192 -10.90 -2.28 -18.01
CA ILE A 192 -10.91 -2.77 -16.62
C ILE A 192 -9.91 -3.92 -16.54
N GLY A 193 -9.01 -3.89 -15.57
CA GLY A 193 -7.85 -4.77 -15.45
C GLY A 193 -6.56 -4.08 -15.89
N ASN A 194 -5.80 -4.72 -16.78
CA ASN A 194 -4.58 -4.14 -17.38
C ASN A 194 -4.49 -4.43 -18.88
N GLY A 195 -3.33 -4.18 -19.50
CA GLY A 195 -3.12 -4.41 -20.94
C GLY A 195 -3.26 -5.87 -21.37
N ASN A 196 -2.96 -6.82 -20.47
CA ASN A 196 -2.93 -8.26 -20.73
C ASN A 196 -4.16 -8.99 -20.16
N LEU A 197 -4.73 -8.47 -19.07
CA LEU A 197 -5.82 -9.06 -18.32
C LEU A 197 -7.01 -8.09 -18.34
N ILE A 198 -7.91 -8.29 -19.29
CA ILE A 198 -9.05 -7.40 -19.50
C ILE A 198 -10.31 -8.08 -18.97
N ILE A 199 -10.99 -7.41 -18.03
CA ILE A 199 -12.29 -7.83 -17.51
C ILE A 199 -13.38 -7.19 -18.35
N LYS A 200 -14.30 -7.98 -18.88
CA LYS A 200 -15.48 -7.48 -19.57
C LYS A 200 -16.35 -6.66 -18.62
N ARG A 201 -17.02 -5.64 -19.13
CA ARG A 201 -17.80 -4.70 -18.33
C ARG A 201 -18.94 -5.37 -17.56
N ASP A 202 -19.60 -6.33 -18.16
CA ASP A 202 -20.68 -7.12 -17.55
C ASP A 202 -20.21 -7.96 -16.37
N VAL A 203 -19.02 -8.58 -16.47
CA VAL A 203 -18.41 -9.32 -15.37
C VAL A 203 -17.89 -8.36 -14.30
N ALA A 204 -17.23 -7.28 -14.70
CA ALA A 204 -16.75 -6.27 -13.77
C ALA A 204 -17.88 -5.64 -12.94
N ALA A 205 -19.06 -5.48 -13.53
CA ALA A 205 -20.24 -4.97 -12.83
C ALA A 205 -20.68 -5.83 -11.64
N LEU A 206 -20.32 -7.12 -11.63
CA LEU A 206 -20.65 -8.06 -10.56
C LEU A 206 -19.64 -8.02 -9.39
N ILE A 207 -18.50 -7.36 -9.54
CA ILE A 207 -17.47 -7.29 -8.51
C ILE A 207 -18.00 -6.47 -7.33
N ARG A 208 -17.86 -6.98 -6.10
CA ARG A 208 -18.24 -6.27 -4.89
C ARG A 208 -17.25 -5.12 -4.60
N LEU A 209 -17.74 -3.94 -4.23
CA LEU A 209 -16.90 -2.77 -3.93
C LEU A 209 -15.91 -3.04 -2.78
N ALA A 210 -16.34 -3.80 -1.78
CA ALA A 210 -15.50 -4.19 -0.66
C ALA A 210 -14.29 -5.04 -1.08
N ASP A 211 -14.43 -5.88 -2.11
CA ASP A 211 -13.33 -6.68 -2.65
C ASP A 211 -12.37 -5.81 -3.48
N ILE A 212 -12.88 -4.77 -4.15
CA ILE A 212 -12.03 -3.74 -4.78
C ILE A 212 -11.23 -2.98 -3.74
N ALA A 213 -11.86 -2.56 -2.63
CA ALA A 213 -11.17 -1.91 -1.52
C ALA A 213 -10.07 -2.81 -0.94
N ALA A 214 -10.36 -4.09 -0.73
CA ALA A 214 -9.39 -5.08 -0.25
C ALA A 214 -8.22 -5.25 -1.23
N ALA A 215 -8.48 -5.41 -2.53
CA ALA A 215 -7.43 -5.56 -3.53
C ALA A 215 -6.51 -4.33 -3.62
N SER A 216 -7.10 -3.12 -3.51
CA SER A 216 -6.35 -1.87 -3.55
C SER A 216 -5.54 -1.59 -2.28
N SER A 217 -5.97 -2.10 -1.12
CA SER A 217 -5.33 -1.89 0.18
C SER A 217 -4.58 -3.12 0.72
N CYS A 218 -4.35 -4.12 -0.12
CA CYS A 218 -3.63 -5.36 0.20
C CYS A 218 -2.13 -5.11 0.32
N PHE A 219 -1.72 -4.39 1.38
CA PHE A 219 -0.33 -3.96 1.56
C PHE A 219 0.60 -5.14 1.89
N PRO A 220 1.76 -5.25 1.22
CA PRO A 220 2.75 -6.30 1.53
C PRO A 220 3.19 -6.26 3.00
N SER A 221 3.48 -7.41 3.57
CA SER A 221 3.82 -7.66 4.97
C SER A 221 2.65 -7.61 5.97
N ALA A 222 1.56 -6.91 5.67
CA ALA A 222 0.33 -6.97 6.47
C ALA A 222 -0.65 -8.03 5.95
N PHE A 223 -0.72 -8.18 4.62
CA PHE A 223 -1.64 -9.10 3.96
C PHE A 223 -0.92 -9.98 2.96
N GLU A 224 -1.45 -11.18 2.75
CA GLU A 224 -1.17 -12.04 1.62
C GLU A 224 -1.80 -11.49 0.33
N PRO A 225 -1.24 -11.79 -0.87
CA PRO A 225 -1.86 -11.39 -2.14
C PRO A 225 -3.28 -11.94 -2.26
N ILE A 226 -4.26 -11.09 -2.57
CA ILE A 226 -5.63 -11.51 -2.84
C ILE A 226 -5.70 -12.18 -4.22
N ARG A 227 -6.37 -13.32 -4.29
CA ARG A 227 -6.47 -14.15 -5.50
C ARG A 227 -7.72 -13.78 -6.30
N PHE A 228 -7.55 -13.04 -7.39
CA PHE A 228 -8.65 -12.76 -8.29
C PHE A 228 -8.81 -13.92 -9.29
N PRO A 229 -10.01 -14.46 -9.54
CA PRO A 229 -11.30 -14.10 -8.96
C PRO A 229 -11.69 -14.88 -7.68
N ASP A 230 -10.87 -15.80 -7.18
CA ASP A 230 -11.25 -16.83 -6.21
C ASP A 230 -11.53 -16.29 -4.80
N ASP A 231 -10.86 -15.23 -4.41
CA ASP A 231 -11.04 -14.59 -3.09
C ASP A 231 -12.12 -13.50 -3.09
N PHE A 232 -12.75 -13.24 -4.23
CA PHE A 232 -13.83 -12.27 -4.38
C PHE A 232 -15.18 -12.94 -4.14
N LEU A 233 -16.12 -12.22 -3.56
CA LEU A 233 -17.49 -12.69 -3.43
C LEU A 233 -18.32 -12.31 -4.66
N TRP A 234 -18.89 -13.31 -5.28
CA TRP A 234 -19.65 -13.18 -6.51
C TRP A 234 -21.12 -13.54 -6.29
N PRO A 235 -22.06 -12.90 -7.00
CA PRO A 235 -23.47 -13.32 -7.01
C PRO A 235 -23.73 -14.60 -7.80
N LYS A 236 -22.73 -15.12 -8.53
CA LYS A 236 -22.72 -16.34 -9.33
C LYS A 236 -21.68 -17.33 -8.83
N SER A 237 -21.75 -18.57 -9.30
CA SER A 237 -20.71 -19.56 -9.00
C SER A 237 -19.35 -19.14 -9.58
N ILE A 238 -18.26 -19.56 -8.94
CA ILE A 238 -16.90 -19.22 -9.38
C ILE A 238 -16.59 -19.83 -10.76
N GLU A 239 -17.18 -20.97 -11.08
CA GLU A 239 -17.05 -21.64 -12.37
C GLU A 239 -17.68 -20.84 -13.50
N GLU A 240 -18.85 -20.23 -13.25
CA GLU A 240 -19.51 -19.33 -14.20
C GLU A 240 -18.69 -18.05 -14.40
N ILE A 241 -18.21 -17.44 -13.32
CA ILE A 241 -17.35 -16.25 -13.36
C ILE A 241 -16.07 -16.52 -14.16
N ARG A 242 -15.40 -17.66 -13.93
CA ARG A 242 -14.18 -18.03 -14.69
C ARG A 242 -14.47 -18.20 -16.18
N ARG A 243 -15.61 -18.79 -16.52
CA ARG A 243 -16.05 -18.92 -17.92
C ARG A 243 -16.29 -17.56 -18.56
N ASP A 244 -16.97 -16.65 -17.86
CA ASP A 244 -17.31 -15.30 -18.33
C ASP A 244 -16.04 -14.44 -18.49
N LEU A 245 -15.06 -14.60 -17.60
CA LEU A 245 -13.74 -13.94 -17.66
C LEU A 245 -12.88 -14.43 -18.84
N GLY A 246 -13.01 -15.71 -19.22
CA GLY A 246 -12.28 -16.30 -20.35
C GLY A 246 -10.88 -16.80 -20.02
N GLU A 247 -10.15 -17.22 -21.07
CA GLU A 247 -8.89 -17.97 -20.95
C GLU A 247 -7.76 -17.22 -20.23
N SER A 248 -7.73 -15.90 -20.31
CA SER A 248 -6.71 -15.06 -19.63
C SER A 248 -6.75 -15.21 -18.10
N PHE A 249 -7.87 -15.68 -17.54
CA PHE A 249 -8.10 -15.85 -16.10
C PHE A 249 -8.23 -17.32 -15.66
N THR A 250 -7.70 -18.25 -16.45
CA THR A 250 -7.66 -19.70 -16.08
C THR A 250 -6.88 -19.94 -14.79
N LYS A 251 -5.83 -19.14 -14.55
CA LYS A 251 -5.08 -19.12 -13.30
C LYS A 251 -5.47 -17.89 -12.49
N CYS A 252 -5.47 -18.02 -11.15
CA CYS A 252 -5.67 -16.89 -10.27
C CYS A 252 -4.63 -15.79 -10.54
N VAL A 253 -5.09 -14.56 -10.51
CA VAL A 253 -4.25 -13.36 -10.62
C VAL A 253 -3.99 -12.83 -9.21
N PRO A 254 -2.74 -12.85 -8.73
CA PRO A 254 -2.41 -12.26 -7.43
C PRO A 254 -2.46 -10.74 -7.53
N LEU A 255 -3.35 -10.12 -6.76
CA LEU A 255 -3.42 -8.66 -6.64
C LEU A 255 -2.87 -8.22 -5.29
N MET A 256 -2.21 -7.09 -5.30
CA MET A 256 -1.64 -6.41 -4.13
C MET A 256 -1.98 -4.92 -4.18
N ASP A 257 -1.62 -4.21 -3.11
CA ASP A 257 -1.80 -2.77 -2.97
C ASP A 257 -1.34 -2.00 -4.22
N GLY A 258 -2.18 -1.10 -4.67
CA GLY A 258 -1.88 -0.28 -5.84
C GLY A 258 -0.66 0.62 -5.69
N GLY A 259 -0.29 0.94 -4.45
CA GLY A 259 0.89 1.73 -4.13
C GLY A 259 2.22 1.08 -4.51
N ILE A 260 2.25 -0.24 -4.75
CA ILE A 260 3.44 -0.92 -5.28
C ILE A 260 3.77 -0.41 -6.69
N TYR A 261 2.75 -0.15 -7.51
CA TYR A 261 2.92 0.39 -8.86
C TYR A 261 2.97 1.93 -8.87
N ASP A 262 1.97 2.58 -8.27
CA ASP A 262 1.85 4.03 -8.20
C ASP A 262 1.10 4.45 -6.93
N ASN A 263 1.83 4.89 -5.90
CA ASN A 263 1.22 5.23 -4.61
C ASN A 263 0.53 6.60 -4.60
N GLN A 264 0.75 7.44 -5.58
CA GLN A 264 0.06 8.73 -5.74
C GLN A 264 -1.22 8.63 -6.57
N ALA A 265 -1.49 7.49 -7.18
CA ALA A 265 -2.63 7.28 -8.09
C ALA A 265 -2.62 8.18 -9.34
N VAL A 266 -1.47 8.64 -9.76
CA VAL A 266 -1.29 9.64 -10.81
C VAL A 266 -1.33 9.03 -12.20
N ASP A 267 -0.79 7.81 -12.40
CA ASP A 267 -0.76 7.17 -13.72
C ASP A 267 -2.17 7.02 -14.34
N SER A 268 -3.18 6.77 -13.52
CA SER A 268 -4.57 6.73 -14.01
C SER A 268 -5.12 8.10 -14.39
N VAL A 269 -4.71 9.18 -13.71
CA VAL A 269 -5.05 10.56 -14.08
C VAL A 269 -4.41 10.95 -15.42
N VAL A 270 -3.12 10.66 -15.57
CA VAL A 270 -2.40 10.91 -16.84
C VAL A 270 -3.07 10.20 -18.01
N ARG A 271 -3.43 8.93 -17.83
CA ARG A 271 -4.15 8.16 -18.85
C ARG A 271 -5.56 8.68 -19.14
N ALA A 272 -6.26 9.20 -18.13
CA ALA A 272 -7.55 9.84 -18.33
C ALA A 272 -7.41 11.10 -19.15
N TYR A 273 -6.42 11.94 -18.85
CA TYR A 273 -6.07 13.12 -19.62
C TYR A 273 -5.76 12.79 -21.09
N GLU A 274 -4.90 11.80 -21.33
CA GLU A 274 -4.56 11.35 -22.69
C GLU A 274 -5.76 10.79 -23.47
N ARG A 275 -6.70 10.13 -22.79
CA ARG A 275 -7.92 9.60 -23.41
C ARG A 275 -8.97 10.67 -23.70
N GLY A 276 -9.04 11.70 -22.85
CA GLY A 276 -10.07 12.75 -22.89
C GLY A 276 -9.76 13.93 -23.83
N ASN A 277 -8.73 13.84 -24.70
CA ASN A 277 -8.33 14.93 -25.58
C ASN A 277 -8.05 16.26 -24.83
N ASN A 278 -7.39 16.18 -23.69
CA ASN A 278 -6.96 17.33 -22.89
C ASN A 278 -8.13 18.15 -22.28
N GLU A 279 -9.21 17.50 -21.88
CA GLU A 279 -10.34 18.18 -21.22
C GLU A 279 -10.08 18.56 -19.75
N ILE A 280 -9.08 17.93 -19.09
CA ILE A 280 -8.72 18.24 -17.70
C ILE A 280 -8.01 19.60 -17.63
N GLY A 281 -8.47 20.49 -16.75
CA GLY A 281 -7.88 21.82 -16.55
C GLY A 281 -6.86 21.89 -15.40
N LEU A 282 -7.00 21.03 -14.38
CA LEU A 282 -6.14 21.02 -13.19
C LEU A 282 -6.02 19.61 -12.65
N ILE A 283 -4.81 19.24 -12.23
CA ILE A 283 -4.53 18.00 -11.51
C ILE A 283 -4.23 18.34 -10.04
N ILE A 284 -4.97 17.77 -9.12
CA ILE A 284 -4.70 17.86 -7.68
C ILE A 284 -4.23 16.49 -7.19
N ILE A 285 -3.03 16.44 -6.64
CA ILE A 285 -2.43 15.23 -6.07
C ILE A 285 -2.43 15.39 -4.55
N SER A 286 -3.35 14.70 -3.87
CA SER A 286 -3.41 14.66 -2.41
C SER A 286 -2.56 13.49 -1.91
N ASP A 287 -1.44 13.77 -1.21
CA ASP A 287 -0.44 12.77 -0.86
C ASP A 287 -0.01 12.86 0.61
N THR A 288 -0.09 11.74 1.30
CA THR A 288 0.24 11.61 2.73
C THR A 288 1.63 11.03 2.99
N THR A 289 2.53 11.16 2.04
CA THR A 289 3.93 10.73 2.23
C THR A 289 4.60 11.53 3.33
N GLN A 290 5.30 10.84 4.22
CA GLN A 290 6.22 11.48 5.15
C GLN A 290 7.42 12.08 4.40
N ARG A 291 7.86 13.27 4.81
CA ARG A 291 8.95 14.00 4.15
C ARG A 291 10.28 13.25 4.24
N ASN A 292 10.69 12.91 5.45
CA ASN A 292 11.97 12.26 5.74
C ASN A 292 11.80 11.15 6.79
N PRO A 293 11.04 10.08 6.50
CA PRO A 293 10.92 8.99 7.45
C PRO A 293 12.26 8.30 7.64
N SER A 294 12.59 7.92 8.89
CA SER A 294 13.64 6.96 9.15
C SER A 294 13.17 5.59 8.63
N LEU A 295 13.75 5.15 7.52
CA LEU A 295 13.31 3.91 6.86
C LEU A 295 13.97 2.67 7.46
N PHE A 296 15.13 2.83 8.06
CA PHE A 296 15.88 1.75 8.67
C PHE A 296 16.81 2.29 9.75
N GLU A 297 16.75 1.69 10.93
CA GLU A 297 17.64 2.01 12.05
C GLU A 297 18.36 0.74 12.53
N PHE A 298 19.66 0.87 12.75
CA PHE A 298 20.43 -0.19 13.38
C PHE A 298 20.06 -0.32 14.84
N LYS A 299 19.85 -1.54 15.29
CA LYS A 299 19.77 -1.81 16.71
C LYS A 299 21.16 -1.77 17.32
N PRO A 300 21.27 -1.49 18.63
CA PRO A 300 22.53 -1.70 19.35
C PRO A 300 23.01 -3.15 19.16
N GLU A 301 24.29 -3.31 18.93
CA GLU A 301 24.87 -4.65 18.74
C GLU A 301 24.57 -5.54 19.96
N PRO A 302 24.16 -6.80 19.74
CA PRO A 302 23.91 -7.72 20.82
C PRO A 302 25.21 -8.01 21.57
N LYS A 303 25.13 -8.09 22.91
CA LYS A 303 26.28 -8.50 23.70
C LYS A 303 26.70 -9.90 23.29
N ARG A 304 27.97 -10.05 22.89
CA ARG A 304 28.53 -11.33 22.48
C ARG A 304 28.47 -12.35 23.63
N GLY A 305 27.77 -13.44 23.41
CA GLY A 305 27.73 -14.55 24.35
C GLY A 305 28.97 -15.45 24.23
N TRP A 306 29.18 -16.32 25.19
CA TRP A 306 30.26 -17.31 25.14
C TRP A 306 29.90 -18.58 24.36
N LEU A 307 28.62 -18.85 24.17
CA LEU A 307 28.08 -20.03 23.47
C LEU A 307 27.90 -19.75 21.97
N THR A 308 28.87 -20.17 21.18
CA THR A 308 28.76 -20.12 19.72
C THR A 308 27.92 -21.29 19.18
N ILE A 309 27.39 -21.13 17.95
CA ILE A 309 26.68 -22.20 17.25
C ILE A 309 27.52 -23.47 17.15
N ASN A 310 28.81 -23.33 16.87
CA ASN A 310 29.74 -24.46 16.84
C ASN A 310 29.83 -25.17 18.18
N THR A 311 29.86 -24.43 19.30
CA THR A 311 29.85 -25.00 20.65
C THR A 311 28.54 -25.73 20.92
N LEU A 312 27.39 -25.13 20.57
CA LEU A 312 26.07 -25.76 20.72
C LEU A 312 25.96 -27.04 19.90
N VAL A 313 26.45 -27.05 18.66
CA VAL A 313 26.46 -28.25 17.82
C VAL A 313 27.34 -29.35 18.42
N LYS A 314 28.53 -29.01 18.95
CA LYS A 314 29.40 -29.98 19.64
C LYS A 314 28.73 -30.54 20.89
N VAL A 315 28.12 -29.69 21.70
CA VAL A 315 27.37 -30.13 22.91
C VAL A 315 26.20 -31.05 22.51
N ALA A 316 25.43 -30.67 21.49
CA ALA A 316 24.34 -31.51 20.96
C ALA A 316 24.84 -32.91 20.52
N TRP A 317 26.00 -32.97 19.87
CA TRP A 317 26.63 -34.24 19.51
C TRP A 317 27.04 -35.07 20.75
N ILE A 318 27.64 -34.43 21.73
CA ILE A 318 28.02 -35.10 22.98
C ILE A 318 26.79 -35.66 23.67
N VAL A 319 25.70 -34.87 23.81
CA VAL A 319 24.42 -35.32 24.37
C VAL A 319 23.82 -36.47 23.56
N PHE A 320 23.88 -36.40 22.21
CA PHE A 320 23.41 -37.48 21.35
C PHE A 320 24.18 -38.79 21.61
N PHE A 321 25.50 -38.74 21.66
CA PHE A 321 26.31 -39.95 21.93
C PHE A 321 26.09 -40.50 23.36
N ILE A 322 25.94 -39.64 24.37
CA ILE A 322 25.59 -40.05 25.71
C ILE A 322 24.21 -40.74 25.71
N ALA A 323 23.21 -40.13 25.08
CA ALA A 323 21.87 -40.70 24.95
C ALA A 323 21.88 -42.04 24.24
N LEU A 324 22.66 -42.18 23.18
CA LEU A 324 22.81 -43.44 22.45
C LEU A 324 23.46 -44.52 23.30
N ILE A 325 24.55 -44.20 24.00
CA ILE A 325 25.27 -45.16 24.87
C ILE A 325 24.36 -45.57 26.05
N THR A 326 23.67 -44.63 26.68
CA THR A 326 22.73 -44.95 27.79
C THR A 326 21.60 -45.83 27.32
N THR A 327 21.05 -45.58 26.11
CA THR A 327 20.02 -46.44 25.51
C THR A 327 20.53 -47.87 25.31
N LEU A 328 21.73 -48.02 24.75
CA LEU A 328 22.34 -49.35 24.54
C LEU A 328 22.60 -50.10 25.86
N ILE A 329 23.11 -49.41 26.89
CA ILE A 329 23.33 -49.97 28.25
C ILE A 329 21.99 -50.38 28.86
N GLN A 330 20.95 -49.59 28.74
CA GLN A 330 19.62 -49.89 29.29
C GLN A 330 18.98 -51.11 28.58
N ILE A 331 19.09 -51.19 27.24
CA ILE A 331 18.62 -52.33 26.49
C ILE A 331 19.36 -53.63 26.93
N PHE A 332 20.69 -53.54 27.09
CA PHE A 332 21.51 -54.66 27.53
C PHE A 332 21.15 -55.09 28.97
N SER A 333 20.98 -54.13 29.88
CA SER A 333 20.59 -54.40 31.29
C SER A 333 19.20 -55.02 31.38
N TRP A 334 18.23 -54.54 30.60
CA TRP A 334 16.87 -55.07 30.56
C TRP A 334 16.84 -56.50 30.00
N THR A 335 17.56 -56.76 28.93
CA THR A 335 17.65 -58.11 28.36
C THR A 335 18.27 -59.11 29.36
N ASN A 336 19.29 -58.71 30.08
CA ASN A 336 19.90 -59.55 31.09
C ASN A 336 18.97 -59.81 32.30
N SER A 337 18.23 -58.77 32.77
CA SER A 337 17.23 -58.91 33.86
C SER A 337 16.10 -59.88 33.45
N VAL A 338 15.54 -59.71 32.27
CA VAL A 338 14.49 -60.60 31.76
C VAL A 338 14.97 -62.04 31.56
N LEU A 339 16.24 -62.24 31.15
CA LEU A 339 16.84 -63.56 31.00
C LEU A 339 17.13 -64.25 32.34
N ALA A 340 17.44 -63.47 33.42
CA ALA A 340 17.78 -63.99 34.73
C ALA A 340 16.53 -64.29 35.61
N ASP A 341 15.61 -63.32 35.69
CA ASP A 341 14.52 -63.34 36.69
C ASP A 341 13.12 -63.34 36.06
N GLY A 342 13.01 -63.37 34.70
CA GLY A 342 11.76 -63.27 33.97
C GLY A 342 11.28 -61.81 33.87
N PHE A 343 10.16 -61.60 33.19
CA PHE A 343 9.59 -60.26 32.97
C PHE A 343 8.80 -59.79 34.19
N HIS A 344 9.21 -58.64 34.77
CA HIS A 344 8.46 -57.94 35.82
C HIS A 344 7.94 -56.59 35.30
N TRP A 345 6.70 -56.24 35.67
CA TRP A 345 6.11 -54.94 35.28
C TRP A 345 6.92 -53.73 35.75
N LEU A 346 7.70 -53.89 36.83
CA LEU A 346 8.58 -52.83 37.34
C LEU A 346 9.72 -52.53 36.35
N ASP A 347 10.18 -53.54 35.59
CA ASP A 347 11.25 -53.41 34.60
C ASP A 347 10.85 -52.48 33.45
N LEU A 348 9.56 -52.45 33.13
CA LEU A 348 9.02 -51.52 32.15
C LEU A 348 9.21 -50.07 32.54
N PHE A 349 9.06 -49.75 33.81
CA PHE A 349 9.29 -48.39 34.35
C PHE A 349 10.77 -48.07 34.53
N LEU A 350 11.54 -49.00 35.07
CA LEU A 350 12.98 -48.83 35.34
C LEU A 350 13.83 -48.71 34.08
N TYR A 351 13.52 -49.50 33.07
CA TYR A 351 14.32 -49.56 31.84
C TYR A 351 13.55 -49.03 30.61
N GLY A 352 12.26 -49.34 30.49
CA GLY A 352 11.44 -48.95 29.36
C GLY A 352 11.27 -47.44 29.18
N VAL A 353 10.93 -46.75 30.25
CA VAL A 353 10.74 -45.27 30.20
C VAL A 353 12.04 -44.52 29.84
N PRO A 354 13.20 -44.80 30.48
CA PRO A 354 14.47 -44.20 30.08
C PRO A 354 14.88 -44.52 28.64
N ILE A 355 14.66 -45.75 28.16
CA ILE A 355 14.93 -46.15 26.76
C ILE A 355 14.08 -45.31 25.78
N ILE A 356 12.79 -45.15 26.08
CA ILE A 356 11.89 -44.34 25.25
C ILE A 356 12.36 -42.89 25.22
N LEU A 357 12.65 -42.29 26.39
CA LEU A 357 13.10 -40.89 26.46
C LEU A 357 14.43 -40.66 25.74
N SER A 358 15.42 -41.56 25.93
CA SER A 358 16.73 -41.44 25.25
C SER A 358 16.60 -41.67 23.74
N SER A 359 15.71 -42.58 23.32
CA SER A 359 15.42 -42.82 21.92
C SER A 359 14.74 -41.61 21.25
N PHE A 360 13.75 -41.02 21.92
CA PHE A 360 13.13 -39.77 21.44
C PHE A 360 14.13 -38.64 21.34
N LEU A 361 15.04 -38.49 22.30
CA LEU A 361 16.10 -37.48 22.26
C LEU A 361 17.04 -37.72 21.06
N ALA A 362 17.48 -38.96 20.88
CA ALA A 362 18.36 -39.35 19.78
C ALA A 362 17.70 -39.13 18.40
N LEU A 363 16.44 -39.56 18.23
CA LEU A 363 15.66 -39.35 17.02
C LEU A 363 15.40 -37.86 16.75
N GLY A 364 15.06 -37.09 17.78
CA GLY A 364 14.84 -35.65 17.67
C GLY A 364 16.09 -34.90 17.19
N LEU A 365 17.26 -35.22 17.78
CA LEU A 365 18.53 -34.65 17.35
C LEU A 365 18.94 -35.09 15.93
N GLY A 366 18.68 -36.35 15.58
CA GLY A 366 18.86 -36.89 14.22
C GLY A 366 17.99 -36.18 13.19
N TRP A 367 16.70 -35.94 13.52
CA TRP A 367 15.77 -35.20 12.67
C TRP A 367 16.19 -33.73 12.49
N ILE A 368 16.58 -33.03 13.56
CA ILE A 368 17.10 -31.66 13.50
C ILE A 368 18.32 -31.60 12.57
N ARG A 369 19.24 -32.59 12.66
CA ARG A 369 20.38 -32.68 11.77
C ARG A 369 19.97 -32.89 10.31
N HIS A 370 18.97 -33.72 10.05
CA HIS A 370 18.46 -33.99 8.69
C HIS A 370 17.86 -32.73 8.10
N GLN A 371 16.99 -32.04 8.82
CA GLN A 371 16.42 -30.74 8.41
C GLN A 371 17.50 -29.68 8.17
N TYR A 372 18.52 -29.67 9.03
CA TYR A 372 19.66 -28.79 8.86
C TYR A 372 20.44 -29.04 7.55
N LYS A 373 20.69 -30.31 7.21
CA LYS A 373 21.35 -30.69 5.95
C LYS A 373 20.51 -30.34 4.74
N GLU A 374 19.20 -30.61 4.76
CA GLU A 374 18.29 -30.21 3.67
C GLU A 374 18.22 -28.69 3.52
N GLY A 375 18.13 -27.95 4.63
CA GLY A 375 18.16 -26.49 4.61
C GLY A 375 19.48 -25.96 4.03
N GLN A 376 20.61 -26.60 4.37
CA GLN A 376 21.92 -26.24 3.85
C GLN A 376 22.04 -26.49 2.33
N GLN A 377 21.48 -27.57 1.82
CA GLN A 377 21.45 -27.87 0.40
C GLN A 377 20.56 -26.88 -0.36
N ARG A 378 19.36 -26.57 0.12
CA ARG A 378 18.47 -25.57 -0.50
C ARG A 378 19.09 -24.16 -0.52
N VAL A 379 19.79 -23.76 0.55
CA VAL A 379 20.47 -22.47 0.60
C VAL A 379 21.70 -22.47 -0.32
N ALA A 380 22.43 -23.57 -0.44
CA ALA A 380 23.56 -23.70 -1.35
C ALA A 380 23.13 -23.69 -2.83
N GLU A 381 21.94 -24.22 -3.15
CA GLU A 381 21.33 -24.14 -4.50
C GLU A 381 20.88 -22.70 -4.84
N LEU A 382 20.44 -21.93 -3.84
CA LEU A 382 19.98 -20.55 -4.01
C LEU A 382 21.11 -19.51 -3.97
N THR A 383 22.27 -19.85 -3.38
CA THR A 383 23.39 -18.92 -3.22
C THR A 383 24.71 -19.67 -3.41
N THR A 384 25.60 -19.12 -4.22
CA THR A 384 27.00 -19.58 -4.34
C THR A 384 27.83 -19.34 -3.06
N LEU A 385 27.21 -18.84 -2.01
CA LEU A 385 27.85 -18.46 -0.74
C LEU A 385 27.84 -19.64 0.24
N GLN A 386 29.01 -20.13 0.59
CA GLN A 386 29.20 -21.04 1.72
C GLN A 386 29.03 -20.30 3.04
N LEU A 387 27.82 -20.20 3.55
CA LEU A 387 27.51 -19.44 4.78
C LEU A 387 27.98 -20.13 6.07
N TRP A 388 28.19 -21.46 6.05
CA TRP A 388 28.54 -22.21 7.25
C TRP A 388 29.85 -21.79 7.95
N PRO A 389 30.96 -21.52 7.24
CA PRO A 389 32.17 -21.04 7.87
C PRO A 389 31.97 -19.75 8.69
N PHE A 390 31.03 -18.91 8.28
CA PHE A 390 30.64 -17.69 8.98
C PHE A 390 29.69 -17.97 10.16
N LEU A 391 28.58 -18.70 9.91
CA LEU A 391 27.52 -18.93 10.89
C LEU A 391 28.01 -19.68 12.12
N LYS A 392 28.95 -20.64 11.99
CA LYS A 392 29.47 -21.46 13.09
C LYS A 392 30.16 -20.64 14.22
N HIS A 393 30.62 -19.43 13.89
CA HIS A 393 31.32 -18.55 14.83
C HIS A 393 30.38 -17.56 15.55
N LEU A 394 29.12 -17.46 15.11
CA LEU A 394 28.13 -16.61 15.73
C LEU A 394 27.60 -17.25 17.01
N THR A 395 27.22 -16.39 17.96
CA THR A 395 26.37 -16.77 19.10
C THR A 395 24.90 -16.72 18.70
N MET A 396 24.01 -17.34 19.48
CA MET A 396 22.58 -17.30 19.22
C MET A 396 22.02 -15.88 19.13
N PRO A 397 22.34 -14.94 20.05
CA PRO A 397 21.92 -13.54 19.91
C PRO A 397 22.39 -12.89 18.62
N GLU A 398 23.66 -13.09 18.22
CA GLU A 398 24.20 -12.56 16.95
C GLU A 398 23.50 -13.16 15.73
N LEU A 399 23.19 -14.45 15.74
CA LEU A 399 22.42 -15.11 14.66
C LEU A 399 21.01 -14.55 14.55
N ILE A 400 20.31 -14.40 15.68
CA ILE A 400 18.94 -13.83 15.72
C ILE A 400 18.96 -12.39 15.21
N ASP A 401 19.94 -11.60 15.64
CA ASP A 401 20.10 -10.21 15.17
C ASP A 401 20.37 -10.14 13.67
N LEU A 402 21.27 -10.99 13.16
CA LEU A 402 21.58 -11.10 11.74
C LEU A 402 20.36 -11.46 10.89
N ILE A 403 19.56 -12.47 11.32
CA ILE A 403 18.34 -12.90 10.62
C ILE A 403 17.28 -11.79 10.71
N SER A 404 17.08 -11.24 11.90
CA SER A 404 16.14 -10.14 12.13
C SER A 404 16.51 -8.90 11.32
N GLY A 405 17.80 -8.54 11.27
CA GLY A 405 18.30 -7.42 10.49
C GLY A 405 18.05 -7.60 8.98
N ARG A 406 18.31 -8.79 8.45
CA ARG A 406 18.02 -9.12 7.04
C ARG A 406 16.51 -9.09 6.74
N ALA A 407 15.69 -9.70 7.58
CA ALA A 407 14.24 -9.66 7.41
C ALA A 407 13.71 -8.23 7.43
N LYS A 408 14.15 -7.42 8.40
CA LYS A 408 13.78 -6.01 8.50
C LYS A 408 14.26 -5.19 7.31
N SER A 409 15.48 -5.40 6.81
CA SER A 409 15.99 -4.70 5.64
C SER A 409 15.21 -5.04 4.37
N LEU A 410 14.80 -6.30 4.19
CA LEU A 410 13.94 -6.70 3.08
C LEU A 410 12.55 -6.05 3.17
N ILE A 411 11.95 -6.05 4.35
CA ILE A 411 10.66 -5.37 4.59
C ILE A 411 10.81 -3.87 4.34
N ALA A 412 11.84 -3.22 4.91
CA ALA A 412 12.09 -1.80 4.70
C ALA A 412 12.35 -1.47 3.22
N LEU A 413 13.11 -2.33 2.52
CA LEU A 413 13.38 -2.14 1.09
C LEU A 413 12.08 -2.15 0.28
N THR A 414 11.23 -3.16 0.47
CA THR A 414 9.99 -3.33 -0.31
C THR A 414 8.88 -2.36 0.11
N ALA A 415 8.66 -2.21 1.42
CA ALA A 415 7.55 -1.44 1.95
C ALA A 415 7.81 0.08 2.02
N SER A 416 9.08 0.51 2.00
CA SER A 416 9.42 1.91 2.24
C SER A 416 10.38 2.49 1.21
N VAL A 417 11.58 1.91 1.06
CA VAL A 417 12.62 2.47 0.18
C VAL A 417 12.17 2.46 -1.27
N PHE A 418 11.64 1.32 -1.74
CA PHE A 418 11.16 1.16 -3.11
C PHE A 418 9.98 2.08 -3.40
N MET A 419 9.01 2.13 -2.48
CA MET A 419 7.84 3.01 -2.57
C MET A 419 8.25 4.49 -2.64
N LYS A 420 9.21 4.91 -1.80
CA LYS A 420 9.74 6.28 -1.85
C LYS A 420 10.40 6.59 -3.20
N ARG A 421 11.13 5.63 -3.77
CA ARG A 421 11.78 5.80 -5.09
C ARG A 421 10.78 5.89 -6.23
N VAL A 422 9.81 4.99 -6.29
CA VAL A 422 8.75 5.00 -7.31
C VAL A 422 8.01 6.35 -7.26
N ARG A 423 7.63 6.79 -6.07
CA ARG A 423 6.97 8.08 -5.86
C ARG A 423 7.80 9.27 -6.38
N ALA A 424 9.10 9.30 -6.09
CA ALA A 424 9.97 10.35 -6.57
C ALA A 424 10.06 10.40 -8.11
N LEU A 425 9.97 9.25 -8.77
CA LEU A 425 9.96 9.17 -10.24
C LEU A 425 8.66 9.70 -10.82
N VAL A 426 7.52 9.34 -10.25
CA VAL A 426 6.19 9.83 -10.68
C VAL A 426 6.10 11.36 -10.55
N TYR A 427 6.52 11.93 -9.40
CA TYR A 427 6.55 13.39 -9.25
C TYR A 427 7.50 14.08 -10.23
N LYS A 428 8.68 13.49 -10.47
CA LYS A 428 9.62 14.04 -11.45
C LYS A 428 8.98 14.09 -12.83
N ASP A 429 8.31 13.02 -13.23
CA ASP A 429 7.68 12.93 -14.54
C ASP A 429 6.60 14.01 -14.72
N ILE A 430 5.69 14.16 -13.78
CA ILE A 430 4.64 15.20 -13.84
C ILE A 430 5.20 16.61 -13.82
N LYS A 431 6.15 16.90 -12.93
CA LYS A 431 6.68 18.27 -12.74
C LYS A 431 7.54 18.75 -13.90
N VAL A 432 8.12 17.82 -14.66
CA VAL A 432 9.00 18.16 -15.81
C VAL A 432 8.25 18.05 -17.14
N HIS A 433 7.15 17.31 -17.19
CA HIS A 433 6.45 17.10 -18.45
C HIS A 433 5.70 18.37 -18.91
N PRO A 434 5.96 18.88 -20.12
CA PRO A 434 5.41 20.14 -20.60
C PRO A 434 3.87 20.20 -20.56
N SER A 435 3.20 19.06 -20.76
CA SER A 435 1.74 18.98 -20.75
C SER A 435 1.10 19.23 -19.38
N TYR A 436 1.85 19.10 -18.27
CA TYR A 436 1.30 19.26 -16.92
C TYR A 436 1.86 20.47 -16.18
N LEU A 437 2.86 21.12 -16.78
CA LEU A 437 3.52 22.28 -16.19
C LEU A 437 2.50 23.39 -15.88
N ASN A 438 2.50 23.88 -14.65
CA ASN A 438 1.56 24.90 -14.13
C ASN A 438 0.07 24.49 -14.14
N ARG A 439 -0.24 23.20 -14.22
CA ARG A 439 -1.59 22.62 -14.13
C ARG A 439 -1.67 21.52 -13.07
N GLU A 440 -0.76 21.56 -12.09
CA GLU A 440 -0.68 20.60 -11.01
C GLU A 440 -0.61 21.33 -9.66
N ILE A 441 -1.34 20.81 -8.70
CA ILE A 441 -1.24 21.13 -7.27
C ILE A 441 -0.85 19.85 -6.54
N SER A 442 0.33 19.84 -5.95
CA SER A 442 0.70 18.84 -4.94
C SER A 442 0.19 19.29 -3.59
N ASN A 443 -0.74 18.54 -2.99
CA ASN A 443 -1.26 18.76 -1.65
C ASN A 443 -0.67 17.72 -0.70
N LEU A 444 0.45 18.06 -0.05
CA LEU A 444 1.24 17.14 0.76
C LEU A 444 0.95 17.33 2.24
N ILE A 445 0.89 16.23 2.99
CA ILE A 445 0.61 16.25 4.43
C ILE A 445 1.58 17.13 5.23
N TYR A 446 2.80 17.34 4.73
CA TYR A 446 3.85 18.12 5.39
C TYR A 446 4.04 19.55 4.83
N ASP A 447 3.19 20.02 3.92
CA ASP A 447 3.42 21.28 3.20
C ASP A 447 3.58 22.50 4.11
N LEU A 448 2.99 22.49 5.29
CA LEU A 448 3.05 23.61 6.23
C LEU A 448 4.16 23.48 7.31
N ASP A 449 4.95 22.41 7.28
CA ASP A 449 6.11 22.27 8.18
C ASP A 449 7.34 23.07 7.69
N ASP A 450 7.45 23.35 6.39
CA ASP A 450 8.63 23.98 5.79
C ASP A 450 8.52 25.51 5.75
N THR A 451 9.23 26.17 6.65
CA THR A 451 9.27 27.63 6.75
C THR A 451 10.14 28.31 5.69
N GLY A 452 11.01 27.57 4.99
CA GLY A 452 12.00 28.12 4.06
C GLY A 452 11.53 28.28 2.62
N LYS A 453 10.32 27.83 2.28
CA LYS A 453 9.83 27.77 0.90
C LYS A 453 8.70 28.75 0.57
N PHE A 454 8.29 29.59 1.51
CA PHE A 454 7.27 30.60 1.24
C PHE A 454 7.95 31.79 0.56
N PRO A 455 7.51 32.18 -0.67
CA PRO A 455 7.98 33.44 -1.25
C PRO A 455 7.68 34.59 -0.28
N ASP A 456 8.63 35.52 -0.11
CA ASP A 456 8.50 36.69 0.75
C ASP A 456 7.25 37.54 0.44
N GLU A 457 6.64 37.32 -0.72
CA GLU A 457 5.44 38.01 -1.23
C GLU A 457 4.12 37.36 -0.80
N ILE A 458 4.11 36.14 -0.25
CA ILE A 458 2.92 35.60 0.42
C ILE A 458 2.84 36.23 1.81
N VAL A 459 2.54 37.49 1.74
CA VAL A 459 2.47 38.47 2.80
C VAL A 459 1.75 37.92 4.03
N ASN A 460 2.30 38.21 5.16
CA ASN A 460 1.89 38.14 6.58
C ASN A 460 0.49 37.58 6.93
N GLU A 461 -0.53 37.79 6.10
CA GLU A 461 -1.89 37.26 6.31
C GLU A 461 -2.06 35.79 5.95
N LEU A 462 -1.33 35.30 4.94
CA LEU A 462 -1.41 33.91 4.46
C LEU A 462 -0.30 33.00 5.02
N ALA A 463 0.67 33.58 5.76
CA ALA A 463 1.73 32.79 6.36
C ALA A 463 1.15 31.76 7.34
N PRO A 464 1.59 30.49 7.27
CA PRO A 464 1.20 29.45 8.22
C PRO A 464 1.58 29.83 9.65
N THR A 465 0.69 29.55 10.59
CA THR A 465 0.94 29.74 12.03
C THR A 465 1.77 28.58 12.58
N GLU A 466 2.36 28.77 13.77
CA GLU A 466 3.03 27.67 14.49
C GLU A 466 2.05 26.52 14.81
N ASP A 467 0.79 26.85 15.06
CA ASP A 467 -0.27 25.85 15.28
C ASP A 467 -0.50 24.96 14.06
N PHE A 468 -0.40 25.50 12.84
CA PHE A 468 -0.49 24.70 11.62
C PHE A 468 0.75 23.82 11.38
N ARG A 469 1.93 24.28 11.77
CA ARG A 469 3.15 23.48 11.71
C ARG A 469 3.09 22.32 12.69
N ASP A 470 2.64 22.55 13.91
CA ASP A 470 2.39 21.48 14.89
C ASP A 470 1.36 20.49 14.39
N LEU A 471 0.27 20.98 13.78
CA LEU A 471 -0.76 20.12 13.19
C LEU A 471 -0.21 19.19 12.11
N THR A 472 0.53 19.74 11.13
CA THR A 472 1.09 18.94 10.03
C THR A 472 2.12 17.94 10.53
N LYS A 473 2.97 18.33 11.47
CA LYS A 473 3.95 17.44 12.09
C LYS A 473 3.27 16.27 12.80
N ARG A 474 2.24 16.53 13.63
CA ARG A 474 1.45 15.46 14.28
C ARG A 474 0.76 14.55 13.28
N ALA A 475 0.20 15.12 12.21
CA ALA A 475 -0.45 14.35 11.15
C ALA A 475 0.55 13.46 10.39
N GLU A 476 1.75 13.97 10.09
CA GLU A 476 2.82 13.21 9.42
C GLU A 476 3.32 12.03 10.27
N GLU A 477 3.37 12.18 11.61
CA GLU A 477 3.83 11.15 12.54
C GLU A 477 2.85 9.99 12.69
N VAL A 478 1.57 10.14 12.32
CA VAL A 478 0.58 9.05 12.38
C VAL A 478 0.98 7.90 11.44
N GLY A 479 0.96 6.69 11.94
CA GLY A 479 1.28 5.48 11.17
C GLY A 479 0.30 5.20 10.03
N THR A 480 0.69 4.33 9.11
CA THR A 480 -0.12 3.91 7.96
C THR A 480 -1.00 2.69 8.26
N ALA A 481 -1.37 2.48 9.52
CA ALA A 481 -2.23 1.38 9.95
C ALA A 481 -3.67 1.53 9.42
N LEU A 482 -4.44 0.46 9.52
CA LEU A 482 -5.88 0.44 9.20
C LEU A 482 -6.72 0.53 10.49
N TRP A 483 -6.29 1.36 11.40
CA TRP A 483 -6.99 1.77 12.63
C TRP A 483 -6.42 3.11 13.11
N ILE A 484 -7.18 3.81 13.93
CA ILE A 484 -6.76 5.04 14.64
C ILE A 484 -6.60 4.71 16.12
N ASN A 485 -5.52 5.18 16.75
CA ASN A 485 -5.25 4.90 18.15
C ASN A 485 -6.10 5.77 19.10
N ASN A 486 -6.35 7.02 18.70
CA ASN A 486 -7.18 7.92 19.48
C ASN A 486 -7.92 8.92 18.57
N PRO A 487 -9.03 9.52 19.06
CA PRO A 487 -9.82 10.48 18.29
C PRO A 487 -9.04 11.72 17.85
N ASP A 488 -8.03 12.16 18.60
CA ASP A 488 -7.23 13.33 18.25
C ASP A 488 -6.37 13.10 17.02
N GLU A 489 -5.87 11.87 16.79
CA GLU A 489 -5.17 11.52 15.56
C GLU A 489 -6.08 11.71 14.33
N LEU A 490 -7.31 11.21 14.40
CA LEU A 490 -8.30 11.35 13.33
C LEU A 490 -8.61 12.82 13.04
N ARG A 491 -8.88 13.59 14.10
CA ARG A 491 -9.17 15.02 14.00
C ARG A 491 -7.99 15.80 13.40
N ASN A 492 -6.76 15.51 13.84
CA ASN A 492 -5.54 16.13 13.31
C ASN A 492 -5.36 15.83 11.82
N LEU A 493 -5.57 14.60 11.39
CA LEU A 493 -5.44 14.20 9.99
C LEU A 493 -6.44 14.92 9.09
N ILE A 494 -7.71 14.96 9.48
CA ILE A 494 -8.77 15.63 8.72
C ILE A 494 -8.48 17.13 8.66
N ALA A 495 -8.18 17.77 9.81
CA ALA A 495 -7.84 19.18 9.88
C ALA A 495 -6.60 19.50 9.04
N CYS A 496 -5.57 18.64 9.06
CA CYS A 496 -4.39 18.80 8.22
C CYS A 496 -4.76 18.79 6.73
N GLY A 497 -5.61 17.86 6.30
CA GLY A 497 -6.12 17.82 4.91
C GLY A 497 -6.88 19.08 4.55
N GLN A 498 -7.69 19.63 5.47
CA GLN A 498 -8.43 20.89 5.26
C GLN A 498 -7.48 22.09 5.12
N VAL A 499 -6.55 22.23 6.04
CA VAL A 499 -5.61 23.36 6.08
C VAL A 499 -4.67 23.35 4.87
N THR A 500 -4.04 22.22 4.56
CA THR A 500 -3.09 22.12 3.43
C THR A 500 -3.78 22.33 2.08
N THR A 501 -4.98 21.78 1.90
CA THR A 501 -5.75 21.98 0.66
C THR A 501 -6.12 23.44 0.46
N CYS A 502 -6.61 24.12 1.51
CA CYS A 502 -6.93 25.54 1.46
C CYS A 502 -5.69 26.37 1.09
N PHE A 503 -4.56 26.11 1.75
CA PHE A 503 -3.30 26.79 1.50
C PHE A 503 -2.79 26.61 0.06
N ASN A 504 -2.72 25.37 -0.41
CA ASN A 504 -2.17 25.05 -1.74
C ASN A 504 -3.03 25.59 -2.88
N LEU A 505 -4.35 25.67 -2.72
CA LEU A 505 -5.25 26.29 -3.69
C LEU A 505 -5.02 27.81 -3.76
N MET A 506 -4.92 28.49 -2.62
CA MET A 506 -4.61 29.94 -2.60
C MET A 506 -3.25 30.23 -3.22
N ARG A 507 -2.23 29.45 -2.86
CA ARG A 507 -0.88 29.57 -3.40
C ARG A 507 -0.87 29.39 -4.92
N TYR A 508 -1.55 28.38 -5.43
CA TYR A 508 -1.66 28.14 -6.87
C TYR A 508 -2.24 29.36 -7.61
N ILE A 509 -3.31 29.96 -7.09
CA ILE A 509 -3.94 31.14 -7.69
C ILE A 509 -2.98 32.35 -7.67
N ILE A 510 -2.23 32.56 -6.58
CA ILE A 510 -1.23 33.63 -6.48
C ILE A 510 -0.11 33.40 -7.49
N ASP A 511 0.44 32.20 -7.58
CA ASP A 511 1.53 31.84 -8.49
C ASP A 511 1.11 32.04 -9.97
N GLN A 512 -0.15 31.74 -10.32
CA GLN A 512 -0.69 31.99 -11.66
C GLN A 512 -0.80 33.49 -11.97
N LYS A 513 -1.20 34.32 -11.02
CA LYS A 513 -1.28 35.79 -11.19
C LYS A 513 0.11 36.41 -11.40
N ASN A 514 1.12 35.96 -10.67
CA ASN A 514 2.49 36.46 -10.76
C ASN A 514 3.21 36.11 -12.05
N THR A 515 2.76 35.09 -12.78
CA THR A 515 3.35 34.66 -14.06
C THR A 515 2.80 35.36 -15.30
N GLU A 516 2.11 36.53 -15.14
CA GLU A 516 1.48 37.32 -16.23
C GLU A 516 0.52 36.50 -17.15
N ARG A 517 0.21 35.28 -16.78
CA ARG A 517 -0.84 34.48 -17.43
C ARG A 517 -2.18 35.04 -17.02
N ASN A 518 -2.62 36.04 -17.74
CA ASN A 518 -3.86 36.81 -17.53
C ASN A 518 -5.09 35.88 -17.65
N THR A 519 -5.28 35.02 -16.65
CA THR A 519 -6.46 34.18 -16.46
C THR A 519 -7.20 34.60 -15.19
N SER A 520 -7.25 35.90 -14.92
CA SER A 520 -8.09 36.48 -13.87
C SER A 520 -9.56 36.30 -14.26
N GLY A 521 -10.03 35.06 -14.21
CA GLY A 521 -11.45 34.75 -14.36
C GLY A 521 -12.19 35.04 -13.07
N SER A 522 -13.42 35.48 -13.15
CA SER A 522 -14.30 35.74 -11.99
C SER A 522 -14.39 34.53 -11.04
N ARG A 523 -14.17 33.31 -11.55
CA ARG A 523 -14.21 32.07 -10.76
C ARG A 523 -12.99 31.87 -9.86
N GLU A 524 -11.78 32.12 -10.37
CA GLU A 524 -10.54 32.03 -9.56
C GLU A 524 -10.55 33.02 -8.41
N GLU A 525 -11.03 34.24 -8.67
CA GLU A 525 -11.16 35.27 -7.66
C GLU A 525 -12.19 34.92 -6.58
N GLN A 526 -13.31 34.31 -6.96
CA GLN A 526 -14.32 33.81 -6.03
C GLN A 526 -13.75 32.68 -5.16
N ILE A 527 -13.03 31.72 -5.77
CA ILE A 527 -12.38 30.63 -5.05
C ILE A 527 -11.36 31.18 -4.07
N PHE A 528 -10.51 32.12 -4.49
CA PHE A 528 -9.52 32.76 -3.63
C PHE A 528 -10.15 33.48 -2.45
N THR A 529 -11.21 34.24 -2.68
CA THR A 529 -11.94 34.95 -1.62
C THR A 529 -12.53 33.97 -0.60
N THR A 530 -13.19 32.91 -1.07
CA THR A 530 -13.78 31.90 -0.20
C THR A 530 -12.70 31.13 0.57
N ALA A 531 -11.61 30.72 -0.11
CA ALA A 531 -10.49 30.05 0.52
C ALA A 531 -9.81 30.93 1.59
N SER A 532 -9.64 32.22 1.33
CA SER A 532 -9.09 33.17 2.30
C SER A 532 -9.98 33.30 3.54
N ALA A 533 -11.30 33.33 3.36
CA ALA A 533 -12.24 33.35 4.49
C ALA A 533 -12.16 32.06 5.34
N LEU A 534 -12.09 30.88 4.71
CA LEU A 534 -11.88 29.61 5.42
C LEU A 534 -10.51 29.58 6.13
N TRP A 535 -9.47 30.09 5.49
CA TRP A 535 -8.14 30.18 6.05
C TRP A 535 -8.09 31.02 7.32
N LEU A 536 -8.76 32.16 7.34
CA LEU A 536 -8.86 33.00 8.54
C LEU A 536 -9.60 32.30 9.68
N GLN A 537 -10.66 31.56 9.39
CA GLN A 537 -11.34 30.72 10.40
C GLN A 537 -10.42 29.64 10.97
N LEU A 538 -9.68 28.95 10.10
CA LEU A 538 -8.70 27.92 10.49
C LEU A 538 -7.57 28.52 11.33
N LYS A 539 -7.11 29.75 11.05
CA LYS A 539 -6.11 30.45 11.86
C LYS A 539 -6.60 30.75 13.28
N GLN A 540 -7.89 31.00 13.48
CA GLN A 540 -8.48 31.18 14.81
C GLN A 540 -8.63 29.86 15.56
N ASN A 541 -9.01 28.81 14.86
CA ASN A 541 -9.13 27.46 15.39
C ASN A 541 -8.89 26.44 14.27
N ARG A 542 -7.78 25.71 14.34
CA ARG A 542 -7.42 24.69 13.33
C ARG A 542 -8.47 23.58 13.11
N TYR A 543 -9.41 23.45 14.03
CA TYR A 543 -10.52 22.50 13.96
C TYR A 543 -11.86 23.17 13.58
N ALA A 544 -11.86 24.42 13.19
CA ALA A 544 -13.08 25.17 12.89
C ALA A 544 -13.96 24.54 11.80
N LEU A 545 -13.37 23.76 10.90
CA LEU A 545 -14.08 23.13 9.80
C LEU A 545 -14.45 21.66 10.06
N LEU A 546 -14.06 21.06 11.19
CA LEU A 546 -14.52 19.71 11.55
C LEU A 546 -16.04 19.71 11.76
N ARG A 547 -16.69 18.65 11.27
CA ARG A 547 -18.15 18.46 11.33
C ARG A 547 -18.54 17.58 12.51
#